data_38243fb97059f27d4d1dc927731d38a7
#
_entry.id   38243fb97059f27d4d1dc927731d38a7
#
_cell.length_a   1.000
_cell.length_b   1.000
_cell.length_c   1.000
_cell.angle_alpha   90.00
_cell.angle_beta   90.00
_cell.angle_gamma   90.00
#
_symmetry.space_group_name_H-M   'P 1'
#
loop_
_entity.id
_entity.type
_entity.pdbx_description
1 polymer ?
#
loop_
_entity_poly.entity_id
_entity_poly.type
_entity_poly.pdbx_seq_one_letter_code
_entity_poly.pdbx_strand_id
1 'polypeptide(L)'
;MIITPDTIKVMDKLAKTIQVRPLSSLQEISQIPFSFTDLQKILIGEAIFFDRDHVYSYSAKPNDYTMYSNAGPFKNAVSINANYYIEKSRIDDLNPTLNRRADLFYKEYEWKDNVAFSTLREIFISYKENFSVQMKFKDYQFNPVLSFPFTVPKKFKKIP
;
A
#
# COMPACT_ATOMS: atom_id res chain seq x y z
N MET A 1 12.56 -11.09 -1.48
CA MET A 1 12.53 -9.67 -1.90
C MET A 1 12.89 -8.82 -0.69
N ILE A 2 13.60 -7.73 -0.89
CA ILE A 2 13.82 -6.67 0.11
C ILE A 2 13.53 -5.32 -0.54
N ILE A 3 12.87 -4.43 0.19
CA ILE A 3 12.57 -3.08 -0.23
C ILE A 3 13.21 -2.13 0.77
N THR A 4 13.94 -1.16 0.27
CA THR A 4 14.57 -0.06 1.04
C THR A 4 13.99 1.27 0.56
N PRO A 5 14.27 2.39 1.22
CA PRO A 5 13.78 3.69 0.76
C PRO A 5 14.06 4.01 -0.71
N ASP A 6 15.18 3.51 -1.25
CA ASP A 6 15.63 3.86 -2.61
C ASP A 6 15.60 2.69 -3.60
N THR A 7 15.49 1.44 -3.11
CA THR A 7 15.79 0.28 -3.94
C THR A 7 14.89 -0.92 -3.64
N ILE A 8 14.49 -1.62 -4.69
CA ILE A 8 13.83 -2.91 -4.64
C ILE A 8 14.81 -3.98 -5.13
N LYS A 9 15.03 -5.03 -4.32
CA LYS A 9 15.86 -6.19 -4.70
C LYS A 9 14.99 -7.44 -4.70
N VAL A 10 14.89 -8.09 -5.83
CA VAL A 10 14.17 -9.35 -5.99
C VAL A 10 15.15 -10.43 -6.33
N MET A 11 15.16 -11.50 -5.53
CA MET A 11 16.03 -12.67 -5.76
C MET A 11 15.15 -13.83 -6.18
N ASP A 12 15.40 -14.37 -7.37
CA ASP A 12 14.86 -15.65 -7.83
C ASP A 12 15.88 -16.75 -7.50
N LYS A 13 15.51 -17.60 -6.58
CA LYS A 13 16.38 -18.70 -6.12
C LYS A 13 16.46 -19.84 -7.13
N LEU A 14 15.40 -20.06 -7.92
CA LEU A 14 15.34 -21.10 -8.95
C LEU A 14 16.18 -20.70 -10.16
N ALA A 15 15.92 -19.51 -10.70
CA ALA A 15 16.66 -18.97 -11.83
C ALA A 15 18.08 -18.51 -11.45
N LYS A 16 18.41 -18.43 -10.14
CA LYS A 16 19.68 -17.90 -9.61
C LYS A 16 19.97 -16.49 -10.14
N THR A 17 18.95 -15.65 -10.14
CA THR A 17 19.06 -14.26 -10.58
C THR A 17 18.71 -13.29 -9.47
N ILE A 18 19.26 -12.11 -9.56
CA ILE A 18 18.88 -10.95 -8.74
C ILE A 18 18.58 -9.78 -9.63
N GLN A 19 17.43 -9.16 -9.39
CA GLN A 19 17.01 -7.92 -10.01
C GLN A 19 17.09 -6.81 -8.97
N VAL A 20 17.69 -5.69 -9.35
CA VAL A 20 17.81 -4.51 -8.51
C VAL A 20 17.26 -3.33 -9.28
N ARG A 21 16.19 -2.75 -8.77
CA ARG A 21 15.52 -1.60 -9.40
C ARG A 21 15.39 -0.45 -8.41
N PRO A 22 15.42 0.80 -8.86
CA PRO A 22 15.09 1.92 -8.00
C PRO A 22 13.61 1.83 -7.59
N LEU A 23 13.26 2.39 -6.42
CA LEU A 23 11.89 2.44 -5.95
C LEU A 23 10.98 3.22 -6.92
N SER A 24 11.53 4.22 -7.60
CA SER A 24 10.83 5.01 -8.63
C SER A 24 10.26 4.16 -9.78
N SER A 25 10.78 2.95 -10.02
CA SER A 25 10.21 2.07 -11.03
C SER A 25 8.76 1.65 -10.72
N LEU A 26 8.36 1.61 -9.44
CA LEU A 26 6.95 1.42 -9.07
C LEU A 26 6.09 2.61 -9.44
N GLN A 27 6.63 3.82 -9.31
CA GLN A 27 5.95 5.05 -9.71
C GLN A 27 5.76 5.10 -11.23
N GLU A 28 6.75 4.62 -11.99
CA GLU A 28 6.67 4.55 -13.46
C GLU A 28 5.55 3.59 -13.92
N ILE A 29 5.40 2.45 -13.24
CA ILE A 29 4.37 1.46 -13.57
C ILE A 29 2.99 1.94 -13.12
N SER A 30 2.86 2.36 -11.85
CA SER A 30 1.57 2.75 -11.27
C SER A 30 1.13 4.16 -11.64
N GLN A 31 2.07 5.00 -12.06
CA GLN A 31 1.90 6.45 -12.27
C GLN A 31 1.41 7.20 -11.00
N ILE A 32 1.51 6.56 -9.85
CA ILE A 32 1.23 7.15 -8.54
C ILE A 32 2.56 7.30 -7.79
N PRO A 33 2.87 8.45 -7.20
CA PRO A 33 4.15 8.72 -6.56
C PRO A 33 4.23 8.09 -5.16
N PHE A 34 4.13 6.77 -5.08
CA PHE A 34 4.30 6.03 -3.83
C PHE A 34 5.70 6.23 -3.26
N SER A 35 5.77 6.65 -2.01
CA SER A 35 6.99 6.62 -1.22
C SER A 35 7.19 5.25 -0.56
N PHE A 36 8.37 5.03 0.00
CA PHE A 36 8.63 3.85 0.83
C PHE A 36 7.67 3.79 2.05
N THR A 37 7.41 4.94 2.66
CA THR A 37 6.45 5.04 3.77
C THR A 37 5.04 4.69 3.36
N ASP A 38 4.60 5.06 2.15
CA ASP A 38 3.28 4.68 1.65
C ASP A 38 3.17 3.15 1.46
N LEU A 39 4.23 2.51 0.97
CA LEU A 39 4.26 1.05 0.87
C LEU A 39 4.21 0.39 2.24
N GLN A 40 4.91 0.94 3.24
CA GLN A 40 4.82 0.45 4.61
C GLN A 40 3.40 0.61 5.16
N LYS A 41 2.77 1.77 4.99
CA LYS A 41 1.37 2.02 5.38
C LYS A 41 0.41 1.02 4.75
N ILE A 42 0.56 0.74 3.46
CA ILE A 42 -0.23 -0.29 2.77
C ILE A 42 -0.04 -1.65 3.45
N LEU A 43 1.20 -2.02 3.80
CA LEU A 43 1.51 -3.31 4.43
C LEU A 43 0.99 -3.45 5.86
N ILE A 44 0.88 -2.36 6.61
CA ILE A 44 0.33 -2.39 7.98
C ILE A 44 -1.18 -2.10 8.04
N GLY A 45 -1.79 -1.69 6.93
CA GLY A 45 -3.23 -1.45 6.83
C GLY A 45 -3.66 -0.02 7.14
N GLU A 46 -2.75 0.93 7.00
CA GLU A 46 -3.06 2.35 7.10
C GLU A 46 -3.47 2.96 5.75
N ALA A 47 -4.25 4.03 5.82
CA ALA A 47 -4.56 4.84 4.64
C ALA A 47 -3.31 5.61 4.18
N ILE A 48 -3.08 5.62 2.86
CA ILE A 48 -2.04 6.44 2.23
C ILE A 48 -2.64 7.72 1.65
N PHE A 49 -1.82 8.75 1.45
CA PHE A 49 -2.28 10.07 0.98
C PHE A 49 -3.49 10.59 1.77
N PHE A 50 -3.49 10.32 3.08
CA PHE A 50 -4.52 10.78 4.01
C PHE A 50 -3.86 11.60 5.12
N ASP A 51 -4.24 12.86 5.22
CA ASP A 51 -3.78 13.76 6.26
C ASP A 51 -4.88 13.94 7.31
N ARG A 52 -4.63 13.43 8.52
CA ARG A 52 -5.60 13.48 9.64
C ARG A 52 -5.85 14.89 10.14
N ASP A 53 -4.83 15.74 10.07
CA ASP A 53 -4.89 17.10 10.59
C ASP A 53 -5.62 18.05 9.63
N HIS A 54 -5.77 17.62 8.36
CA HIS A 54 -6.42 18.38 7.30
C HIS A 54 -7.64 17.67 6.72
N VAL A 55 -8.44 17.02 7.57
CA VAL A 55 -9.76 16.51 7.18
C VAL A 55 -10.69 17.69 6.98
N TYR A 56 -11.12 17.93 5.74
CA TYR A 56 -11.95 19.10 5.39
C TYR A 56 -13.45 18.79 5.35
N SER A 57 -13.83 17.54 5.29
CA SER A 57 -15.23 17.12 5.26
C SER A 57 -15.39 15.69 5.75
N TYR A 58 -16.57 15.38 6.24
CA TYR A 58 -16.96 14.01 6.57
C TYR A 58 -18.42 13.76 6.20
N SER A 59 -18.73 12.49 5.93
CA SER A 59 -20.10 12.00 5.78
C SER A 59 -20.32 10.91 6.85
N ALA A 60 -21.42 11.03 7.59
CA ALA A 60 -21.82 10.02 8.57
C ALA A 60 -23.20 9.50 8.15
N LYS A 61 -23.24 8.23 7.77
CA LYS A 61 -24.45 7.45 7.58
C LYS A 61 -24.46 6.31 8.59
N PRO A 62 -25.59 5.71 8.91
CA PRO A 62 -25.60 4.53 9.76
C PRO A 62 -24.59 3.48 9.24
N ASN A 63 -23.60 3.13 10.09
CA ASN A 63 -22.54 2.16 9.81
C ASN A 63 -21.58 2.50 8.64
N ASP A 64 -21.57 3.72 8.15
CA ASP A 64 -20.67 4.18 7.08
C ASP A 64 -20.20 5.61 7.39
N TYR A 65 -18.95 5.72 7.80
CA TYR A 65 -18.33 7.00 8.10
C TYR A 65 -17.20 7.23 7.08
N THR A 66 -17.31 8.29 6.31
CA THR A 66 -16.29 8.64 5.33
C THR A 66 -15.67 9.99 5.64
N MET A 67 -14.35 10.04 5.72
CA MET A 67 -13.55 11.24 5.93
C MET A 67 -12.83 11.61 4.64
N TYR A 68 -12.78 12.91 4.36
CA TYR A 68 -12.14 13.44 3.15
C TYR A 68 -10.96 14.31 3.52
N SER A 69 -9.81 14.06 2.91
CA SER A 69 -8.56 14.79 3.12
C SER A 69 -7.84 15.01 1.79
N ASN A 70 -7.06 16.09 1.71
CA ASN A 70 -6.14 16.32 0.61
C ASN A 70 -4.70 16.11 1.09
N ALA A 71 -3.91 15.38 0.33
CA ALA A 71 -2.48 15.17 0.59
C ALA A 71 -1.69 15.26 -0.73
N GLY A 72 -0.91 16.31 -0.87
CA GLY A 72 -0.18 16.61 -2.10
C GLY A 72 -1.12 16.74 -3.30
N PRO A 73 -0.89 16.02 -4.40
CA PRO A 73 -1.70 16.09 -5.61
C PRO A 73 -2.98 15.25 -5.55
N PHE A 74 -3.29 14.61 -4.41
CA PHE A 74 -4.40 13.71 -4.28
C PHE A 74 -5.41 14.15 -3.23
N LYS A 75 -6.66 13.82 -3.49
CA LYS A 75 -7.71 13.78 -2.50
C LYS A 75 -7.97 12.33 -2.11
N ASN A 76 -8.16 12.09 -0.82
CA ASN A 76 -8.49 10.76 -0.30
C ASN A 76 -9.85 10.79 0.40
N ALA A 77 -10.65 9.74 0.17
CA ALA A 77 -11.87 9.43 0.89
C ALA A 77 -11.65 8.10 1.63
N VAL A 78 -11.54 8.17 2.95
CA VAL A 78 -11.37 7.00 3.81
C VAL A 78 -12.70 6.65 4.45
N SER A 79 -13.23 5.46 4.16
CA SER A 79 -14.44 4.92 4.76
C SER A 79 -14.08 3.93 5.87
N ILE A 80 -14.75 4.06 7.01
CA ILE A 80 -14.63 3.17 8.16
C ILE A 80 -16.01 2.60 8.52
N ASN A 81 -16.03 1.37 9.02
CA ASN A 81 -17.25 0.73 9.48
C ASN A 81 -17.62 1.11 10.93
N ALA A 82 -18.71 0.52 11.44
CA ALA A 82 -19.19 0.75 12.80
C ALA A 82 -18.19 0.33 13.91
N ASN A 83 -17.22 -0.52 13.59
CA ASN A 83 -16.14 -0.92 14.49
C ASN A 83 -14.90 -0.02 14.36
N TYR A 84 -14.99 1.07 13.61
CA TYR A 84 -13.90 2.02 13.30
C TYR A 84 -12.72 1.40 12.53
N TYR A 85 -12.96 0.32 11.78
CA TYR A 85 -11.96 -0.25 10.87
C TYR A 85 -12.07 0.37 9.49
N ILE A 86 -10.94 0.64 8.87
CA ILE A 86 -10.90 1.10 7.48
C ILE A 86 -11.45 -0.01 6.59
N GLU A 87 -12.48 0.27 5.80
CA GLU A 87 -12.98 -0.65 4.78
C GLU A 87 -12.47 -0.28 3.40
N LYS A 88 -12.36 1.02 3.16
CA LYS A 88 -11.98 1.54 1.85
C LYS A 88 -11.20 2.83 1.97
N SER A 89 -10.20 3.00 1.10
CA SER A 89 -9.56 4.27 0.81
C SER A 89 -9.61 4.51 -0.70
N ARG A 90 -10.26 5.59 -1.12
CA ARG A 90 -10.28 6.03 -2.51
C ARG A 90 -9.39 7.24 -2.67
N ILE A 91 -8.46 7.15 -3.58
CA ILE A 91 -7.51 8.21 -3.91
C ILE A 91 -7.81 8.67 -5.33
N ASP A 92 -8.15 9.94 -5.47
CA ASP A 92 -8.39 10.59 -6.76
C ASP A 92 -7.36 11.71 -6.98
N ASP A 93 -6.87 11.84 -8.19
CA ASP A 93 -6.02 12.96 -8.59
C ASP A 93 -6.79 14.28 -8.53
N LEU A 94 -6.18 15.31 -7.96
CA LEU A 94 -6.74 16.67 -7.98
C LEU A 94 -6.69 17.30 -9.38
N ASN A 95 -5.78 16.82 -10.24
CA ASN A 95 -5.74 17.23 -11.64
C ASN A 95 -6.70 16.36 -12.46
N PRO A 96 -7.86 16.90 -12.90
CA PRO A 96 -8.87 16.11 -13.60
C PRO A 96 -8.39 15.61 -14.98
N THR A 97 -7.34 16.23 -15.56
CA THR A 97 -6.84 15.80 -16.87
C THR A 97 -6.03 14.50 -16.78
N LEU A 98 -5.45 14.20 -15.62
CA LEU A 98 -4.72 12.97 -15.40
C LEU A 98 -5.65 11.80 -15.09
N ASN A 99 -6.78 12.06 -14.43
CA ASN A 99 -7.81 11.08 -14.08
C ASN A 99 -7.25 9.79 -13.45
N ARG A 100 -6.18 9.93 -12.62
CA ARG A 100 -5.59 8.81 -11.89
C ARG A 100 -6.45 8.50 -10.67
N ARG A 101 -6.75 7.22 -10.48
CA ARG A 101 -7.51 6.75 -9.32
C ARG A 101 -6.89 5.49 -8.74
N ALA A 102 -6.90 5.38 -7.43
CA ALA A 102 -6.64 4.12 -6.73
C ALA A 102 -7.76 3.86 -5.71
N ASP A 103 -8.28 2.64 -5.72
CA ASP A 103 -9.20 2.11 -4.70
C ASP A 103 -8.47 1.03 -3.91
N LEU A 104 -8.35 1.20 -2.60
CA LEU A 104 -7.78 0.24 -1.67
C LEU A 104 -8.91 -0.30 -0.80
N PHE A 105 -9.03 -1.62 -0.72
CA PHE A 105 -10.01 -2.28 0.13
C PHE A 105 -9.28 -3.06 1.23
N TYR A 106 -9.82 -2.99 2.45
CA TYR A 106 -9.32 -3.65 3.65
C TYR A 106 -10.38 -4.61 4.16
N LYS A 107 -10.10 -5.89 4.08
CA LYS A 107 -11.07 -6.96 4.34
C LYS A 107 -10.50 -8.00 5.31
N GLU A 108 -11.35 -8.93 5.74
CA GLU A 108 -10.96 -10.06 6.60
C GLU A 108 -10.17 -9.59 7.81
N TYR A 109 -10.79 -8.77 8.67
CA TYR A 109 -10.17 -8.30 9.91
C TYR A 109 -10.09 -9.42 10.94
N GLU A 110 -8.91 -9.61 11.51
CA GLU A 110 -8.63 -10.53 12.60
C GLU A 110 -8.06 -9.78 13.81
N TRP A 111 -8.38 -10.24 15.00
CA TRP A 111 -7.79 -9.75 16.24
C TRP A 111 -6.59 -10.61 16.64
N LYS A 112 -5.44 -10.00 16.83
CA LYS A 112 -4.22 -10.64 17.32
C LYS A 112 -3.42 -9.65 18.14
N ASP A 113 -2.96 -10.05 19.31
CA ASP A 113 -2.15 -9.23 20.20
C ASP A 113 -2.78 -7.85 20.48
N ASN A 114 -4.09 -7.79 20.68
CA ASN A 114 -4.90 -6.57 20.87
C ASN A 114 -4.87 -5.60 19.66
N VAL A 115 -4.52 -6.06 18.49
CA VAL A 115 -4.53 -5.28 17.25
C VAL A 115 -5.52 -5.90 16.26
N ALA A 116 -6.42 -5.07 15.73
CA ALA A 116 -7.25 -5.44 14.59
C ALA A 116 -6.44 -5.27 13.30
N PHE A 117 -6.27 -6.35 12.55
CA PHE A 117 -5.46 -6.36 11.34
C PHE A 117 -6.25 -6.91 10.16
N SER A 118 -6.30 -6.16 9.06
CA SER A 118 -6.90 -6.64 7.81
C SER A 118 -5.96 -7.65 7.15
N THR A 119 -6.38 -8.89 7.02
CA THR A 119 -5.58 -9.97 6.42
C THR A 119 -5.73 -10.08 4.91
N LEU A 120 -6.73 -9.40 4.33
CA LEU A 120 -6.92 -9.32 2.88
C LEU A 120 -6.99 -7.85 2.44
N ARG A 121 -6.08 -7.46 1.55
CA ARG A 121 -6.09 -6.14 0.92
C ARG A 121 -6.12 -6.25 -0.58
N GLU A 122 -6.93 -5.41 -1.19
CA GLU A 122 -7.05 -5.32 -2.64
C GLU A 122 -6.81 -3.88 -3.06
N ILE A 123 -5.99 -3.70 -4.09
CA ILE A 123 -5.65 -2.40 -4.65
C ILE A 123 -6.00 -2.42 -6.12
N PHE A 124 -6.79 -1.46 -6.55
CA PHE A 124 -7.14 -1.26 -7.95
C PHE A 124 -6.66 0.13 -8.36
N ILE A 125 -5.82 0.20 -9.36
CA ILE A 125 -5.33 1.45 -9.92
C ILE A 125 -5.91 1.58 -11.32
N SER A 126 -6.57 2.69 -11.56
CA SER A 126 -7.12 3.06 -12.87
C SER A 126 -6.42 4.31 -13.37
N TYR A 127 -5.72 4.16 -14.47
CA TYR A 127 -5.10 5.21 -15.26
C TYR A 127 -5.12 4.75 -16.72
N LYS A 128 -4.13 5.04 -17.54
CA LYS A 128 -4.06 4.57 -18.93
C LYS A 128 -4.28 3.07 -19.07
N GLU A 129 -3.76 2.30 -18.13
CA GLU A 129 -3.98 0.87 -17.96
C GLU A 129 -4.50 0.59 -16.57
N ASN A 130 -5.29 -0.48 -16.44
CA ASN A 130 -5.78 -0.93 -15.14
C ASN A 130 -4.80 -1.92 -14.54
N PHE A 131 -4.49 -1.71 -13.28
CA PHE A 131 -3.60 -2.56 -12.51
C PHE A 131 -4.28 -2.98 -11.21
N SER A 132 -4.14 -4.25 -10.82
CA SER A 132 -4.68 -4.73 -9.54
C SER A 132 -3.67 -5.59 -8.79
N VAL A 133 -3.68 -5.46 -7.47
CA VAL A 133 -2.89 -6.28 -6.55
C VAL A 133 -3.81 -6.80 -5.46
N GLN A 134 -3.71 -8.09 -5.16
CA GLN A 134 -4.33 -8.69 -3.98
C GLN A 134 -3.22 -9.20 -3.05
N MET A 135 -3.30 -8.84 -1.77
CA MET A 135 -2.39 -9.29 -0.73
C MET A 135 -3.18 -10.03 0.33
N LYS A 136 -2.86 -11.32 0.53
CA LYS A 136 -3.41 -12.13 1.62
C LYS A 136 -2.30 -12.49 2.62
N PHE A 137 -2.46 -12.01 3.85
CA PHE A 137 -1.53 -12.24 4.94
C PHE A 137 -1.96 -13.51 5.69
N LYS A 138 -1.14 -14.55 5.62
CA LYS A 138 -1.42 -15.85 6.27
C LYS A 138 -0.70 -15.98 7.61
N ASP A 139 0.56 -15.56 7.63
CA ASP A 139 1.43 -15.61 8.79
C ASP A 139 1.99 -14.21 9.05
N TYR A 140 1.64 -13.63 10.20
CA TYR A 140 2.14 -12.33 10.61
C TYR A 140 2.34 -12.27 12.12
N GLN A 141 3.25 -11.42 12.55
CA GLN A 141 3.54 -11.15 13.97
C GLN A 141 3.75 -9.65 14.13
N PHE A 142 3.31 -9.12 15.27
CA PHE A 142 3.55 -7.73 15.64
C PHE A 142 4.82 -7.63 16.48
N ASN A 143 5.67 -6.64 16.14
CA ASN A 143 6.90 -6.30 16.87
C ASN A 143 7.83 -7.49 17.19
N PRO A 144 8.02 -8.48 16.32
CA PRO A 144 8.99 -9.53 16.57
C PRO A 144 10.40 -8.95 16.52
N VAL A 145 11.34 -9.58 17.24
CA VAL A 145 12.75 -9.30 17.05
C VAL A 145 13.15 -9.84 15.68
N LEU A 146 13.42 -8.93 14.75
CA LEU A 146 13.71 -9.29 13.35
C LEU A 146 15.19 -9.13 13.03
N SER A 147 15.71 -10.10 12.29
CA SER A 147 16.98 -9.99 11.57
C SER A 147 16.67 -10.12 10.07
N PHE A 148 17.23 -9.21 9.27
CA PHE A 148 17.02 -9.20 7.81
C PHE A 148 18.32 -9.56 7.06
N PRO A 149 18.83 -10.80 7.18
CA PRO A 149 19.99 -11.21 6.42
C PRO A 149 19.60 -11.33 4.94
N PHE A 150 20.06 -10.39 4.13
CA PHE A 150 19.90 -10.44 2.68
C PHE A 150 21.28 -10.58 2.03
N THR A 151 21.75 -11.81 1.95
CA THR A 151 23.02 -12.13 1.31
C THR A 151 22.77 -12.67 -0.09
N VAL A 152 23.37 -12.03 -1.09
CA VAL A 152 23.33 -12.51 -2.47
C VAL A 152 24.45 -13.50 -2.68
N PRO A 153 24.15 -14.78 -2.99
CA PRO A 153 25.19 -15.77 -3.28
C PRO A 153 25.99 -15.38 -4.52
N LYS A 154 27.31 -15.60 -4.50
CA LYS A 154 28.23 -15.23 -5.62
C LYS A 154 27.81 -15.79 -6.98
N LYS A 155 27.07 -16.90 -7.00
CA LYS A 155 26.60 -17.58 -8.23
C LYS A 155 25.35 -16.95 -8.86
N PHE A 156 24.75 -15.92 -8.23
CA PHE A 156 23.57 -15.27 -8.78
C PHE A 156 23.96 -14.23 -9.81
N LYS A 157 23.27 -14.26 -10.96
CA LYS A 157 23.47 -13.28 -12.03
C LYS A 157 22.57 -12.07 -11.78
N LYS A 158 23.14 -10.87 -11.89
CA LYS A 158 22.36 -9.63 -11.87
C LYS A 158 21.69 -9.47 -13.24
N ILE A 159 20.38 -9.24 -13.23
CA ILE A 159 19.59 -8.95 -14.44
C ILE A 159 18.98 -7.54 -14.30
N PRO A 160 18.71 -6.84 -15.42
CA PRO A 160 18.11 -5.51 -15.43
C PRO A 160 16.73 -5.47 -14.78
#